data_e844cc0ce0321adb3cdd3df030fedf41
#
_entry.id   e844cc0ce0321adb3cdd3df030fedf41
#
_cell.length_a   1.000
_cell.length_b   1.000
_cell.length_c   1.000
_cell.angle_alpha   90.00
_cell.angle_beta   90.00
_cell.angle_gamma   90.00
#
_symmetry.space_group_name_H-M   'P 1'
#
loop_
_entity.id
_entity.type
_entity.pdbx_description
1 polymer ?
#
loop_
_entity_poly.entity_id
_entity_poly.type
_entity_poly.pdbx_seq_one_letter_code
_entity_poly.pdbx_strand_id
1 'polypeptide(L)'
;MVKKNTLLICSLAFFSLMGCKGKNELTVPVNLRTEYLREPIGLDTKSPRFTWEYKGSEKNFLASRSEIRIGTSPDNLQPYTDNMTLEPHTRYYWNVTVWDQDGDICETSETATFETAKFKSSDWSGKWITDSHDKEFEPAPMFRKAFTLGKEIEEARVYVAAAGYYDLFINGKRVGENYLDPGYTHFDKRILYVTHDVTSLLKPGGNAIATVLGNGWHNVQSKAVWNFETARWRNRPRMLCELRLRYTDGTTEVIATDESWHTATGPYTYNNIYSGDKYDATLEENGWNAEGFDDSKWDPVQVTEAPAPLLAAQQMPGIRITEELQPVSMKKFSDKLYVFSFEKNFAGLSRLKVKGAPGTRITLKHGELLKTDGRLEQGNIDVYYHPVKPGEVFQMDVFTLKGTGEEEIFMPSFAYHGFQHVEVESSAPVVLTKESLTGLFMHTAVEPVGSFSCSDPLLNKIWKATMEAYRSNLH
;
A
#
# COMPACT_ATOMS: atom_id res chain seq x y z
N MET A 1 -67.08 -34.34 -77.58
CA MET A 1 -66.00 -33.36 -77.37
C MET A 1 -66.19 -32.80 -75.96
N VAL A 2 -65.40 -33.29 -75.08
CA VAL A 2 -65.45 -32.94 -73.68
C VAL A 2 -64.30 -32.00 -73.34
N LYS A 3 -64.57 -30.75 -72.89
CA LYS A 3 -63.59 -29.83 -72.42
C LYS A 3 -63.36 -30.08 -70.94
N LYS A 4 -62.11 -30.45 -70.57
CA LYS A 4 -61.61 -30.49 -69.18
C LYS A 4 -61.23 -29.09 -68.70
N ASN A 5 -61.87 -28.63 -67.63
CA ASN A 5 -61.48 -27.46 -66.86
C ASN A 5 -60.47 -27.88 -65.83
N THR A 6 -59.29 -27.34 -65.93
CA THR A 6 -58.21 -27.50 -64.91
C THR A 6 -58.36 -26.37 -63.86
N LEU A 7 -58.61 -26.74 -62.64
CA LEU A 7 -58.71 -25.87 -61.48
C LEU A 7 -57.25 -25.62 -60.96
N LEU A 8 -56.80 -24.41 -61.00
CA LEU A 8 -55.46 -23.97 -60.45
C LEU A 8 -55.62 -23.60 -58.97
N ILE A 9 -55.13 -24.45 -58.07
CA ILE A 9 -55.12 -24.20 -56.65
C ILE A 9 -53.82 -23.40 -56.36
N CYS A 10 -53.99 -22.12 -56.05
CA CYS A 10 -52.87 -21.28 -55.49
C CYS A 10 -52.72 -21.60 -53.99
N SER A 11 -51.68 -22.33 -53.63
CA SER A 11 -51.22 -22.49 -52.27
C SER A 11 -50.48 -21.22 -51.84
N LEU A 12 -51.08 -20.41 -50.97
CA LEU A 12 -50.39 -19.36 -50.23
C LEU A 12 -49.52 -20.03 -49.14
N ALA A 13 -48.23 -20.07 -49.36
CA ALA A 13 -47.27 -20.41 -48.29
C ALA A 13 -47.12 -19.22 -47.39
N PHE A 14 -47.64 -19.31 -46.18
CA PHE A 14 -47.31 -18.38 -45.06
C PHE A 14 -45.85 -18.64 -44.65
N PHE A 15 -44.92 -17.83 -45.12
CA PHE A 15 -43.61 -17.75 -44.49
C PHE A 15 -43.77 -17.02 -43.16
N SER A 16 -43.84 -17.75 -42.06
CA SER A 16 -43.59 -17.20 -40.75
C SER A 16 -42.10 -16.81 -40.67
N LEU A 17 -41.83 -15.52 -40.75
CA LEU A 17 -40.55 -14.94 -40.37
C LEU A 17 -40.35 -15.22 -38.87
N MET A 18 -39.78 -16.38 -38.52
CA MET A 18 -39.09 -16.54 -37.25
C MET A 18 -37.87 -15.64 -37.32
N GLY A 19 -37.99 -14.42 -36.77
CA GLY A 19 -36.84 -13.59 -36.49
C GLY A 19 -35.92 -14.39 -35.55
N CYS A 20 -34.77 -14.81 -36.07
CA CYS A 20 -33.68 -15.19 -35.21
C CYS A 20 -33.39 -13.95 -34.33
N LYS A 21 -33.87 -13.93 -33.07
CA LYS A 21 -33.23 -13.13 -32.03
C LYS A 21 -31.79 -13.60 -32.03
N GLY A 22 -30.88 -12.75 -32.55
CA GLY A 22 -29.46 -12.95 -32.31
C GLY A 22 -29.32 -13.24 -30.82
N LYS A 23 -28.52 -14.24 -30.46
CA LYS A 23 -28.12 -14.45 -29.07
C LYS A 23 -27.49 -13.14 -28.61
N ASN A 24 -28.22 -12.28 -27.93
CA ASN A 24 -27.66 -11.22 -27.14
C ASN A 24 -26.66 -11.89 -26.18
N GLU A 25 -25.46 -11.38 -26.08
CA GLU A 25 -24.56 -11.81 -25.00
C GLU A 25 -25.30 -11.59 -23.70
N LEU A 26 -25.40 -12.67 -22.89
CA LEU A 26 -26.06 -12.60 -21.60
C LEU A 26 -25.36 -11.57 -20.72
N THR A 27 -26.13 -10.85 -19.94
CA THR A 27 -25.55 -9.93 -18.95
C THR A 27 -24.94 -10.73 -17.80
N VAL A 28 -23.66 -10.48 -17.51
CA VAL A 28 -22.87 -11.19 -16.50
C VAL A 28 -22.45 -10.23 -15.41
N PRO A 29 -22.64 -10.56 -14.12
CA PRO A 29 -22.02 -9.83 -13.03
C PRO A 29 -20.50 -10.03 -13.07
N VAL A 30 -19.74 -8.90 -13.06
CA VAL A 30 -18.27 -8.87 -13.13
C VAL A 30 -17.74 -7.89 -12.10
N ASN A 31 -16.42 -7.82 -11.94
CA ASN A 31 -15.76 -6.89 -11.04
C ASN A 31 -16.27 -6.97 -9.60
N LEU A 32 -16.42 -8.21 -9.11
CA LEU A 32 -16.93 -8.50 -7.77
C LEU A 32 -16.00 -7.88 -6.71
N ARG A 33 -16.61 -7.21 -5.72
CA ARG A 33 -15.88 -6.59 -4.63
C ARG A 33 -16.55 -6.87 -3.29
N THR A 34 -15.73 -7.09 -2.28
CA THR A 34 -16.15 -7.17 -0.87
C THR A 34 -15.59 -5.95 -0.15
N GLU A 35 -16.44 -5.17 0.52
CA GLU A 35 -16.07 -3.88 1.12
C GLU A 35 -15.36 -2.93 0.12
N TYR A 36 -15.84 -2.93 -1.13
CA TYR A 36 -15.28 -2.18 -2.28
C TYR A 36 -13.86 -2.59 -2.70
N LEU A 37 -13.29 -3.64 -2.11
CA LEU A 37 -11.97 -4.17 -2.41
C LEU A 37 -12.07 -5.46 -3.24
N ARG A 38 -11.08 -5.73 -4.07
CA ARG A 38 -10.93 -7.01 -4.78
C ARG A 38 -10.25 -8.02 -3.87
N GLU A 39 -10.92 -9.17 -3.67
CA GLU A 39 -10.38 -10.30 -2.91
C GLU A 39 -9.62 -9.89 -1.63
N PRO A 40 -10.22 -9.03 -0.78
CA PRO A 40 -9.52 -8.49 0.38
C PRO A 40 -9.19 -9.61 1.37
N ILE A 41 -8.03 -9.48 2.00
CA ILE A 41 -7.65 -10.27 3.14
C ILE A 41 -7.66 -9.40 4.41
N GLY A 42 -8.09 -9.98 5.52
CA GLY A 42 -8.01 -9.28 6.80
C GLY A 42 -9.21 -8.37 7.13
N LEU A 43 -10.41 -8.66 6.63
CA LEU A 43 -11.61 -7.89 6.97
C LEU A 43 -12.04 -8.12 8.42
N ASP A 44 -12.38 -7.05 9.13
CA ASP A 44 -12.88 -7.08 10.52
C ASP A 44 -14.40 -6.91 10.65
N THR A 45 -15.12 -6.99 9.53
CA THR A 45 -16.59 -6.92 9.51
C THR A 45 -17.24 -8.29 9.48
N LYS A 46 -18.33 -8.44 10.26
CA LYS A 46 -19.14 -9.67 10.30
C LYS A 46 -20.24 -9.71 9.24
N SER A 47 -20.53 -8.55 8.64
CA SER A 47 -21.55 -8.40 7.61
C SER A 47 -21.00 -7.57 6.46
N PRO A 48 -20.15 -8.16 5.62
CA PRO A 48 -19.50 -7.43 4.53
C PRO A 48 -20.52 -7.02 3.47
N ARG A 49 -20.25 -5.88 2.83
CA ARG A 49 -20.98 -5.40 1.67
C ARG A 49 -20.39 -6.01 0.41
N PHE A 50 -21.26 -6.45 -0.49
CA PHE A 50 -20.89 -7.01 -1.79
C PHE A 50 -21.33 -6.07 -2.90
N THR A 51 -20.46 -5.82 -3.87
CA THR A 51 -20.74 -4.99 -5.05
C THR A 51 -20.21 -5.65 -6.31
N TRP A 52 -20.85 -5.37 -7.44
CA TRP A 52 -20.45 -5.85 -8.75
C TRP A 52 -20.89 -4.87 -9.83
N GLU A 53 -20.37 -5.06 -11.02
CA GLU A 53 -20.75 -4.37 -12.24
C GLU A 53 -21.42 -5.35 -13.20
N TYR A 54 -22.08 -4.85 -14.23
CA TYR A 54 -22.67 -5.68 -15.27
C TYR A 54 -21.88 -5.52 -16.58
N LYS A 55 -21.57 -6.65 -17.21
CA LYS A 55 -21.02 -6.71 -18.55
C LYS A 55 -22.02 -7.43 -19.45
N GLY A 56 -22.39 -6.82 -20.58
CA GLY A 56 -23.32 -7.37 -21.56
C GLY A 56 -23.63 -6.37 -22.66
N SER A 57 -24.35 -6.82 -23.66
CA SER A 57 -24.77 -6.01 -24.82
C SER A 57 -26.18 -5.43 -24.70
N GLU A 58 -26.92 -5.81 -23.66
CA GLU A 58 -28.32 -5.39 -23.47
C GLU A 58 -28.38 -3.93 -23.04
N LYS A 59 -29.11 -3.12 -23.82
CA LYS A 59 -29.41 -1.73 -23.47
C LYS A 59 -30.60 -1.68 -22.54
N ASN A 60 -30.52 -0.81 -21.51
CA ASN A 60 -31.57 -0.64 -20.49
C ASN A 60 -31.79 -1.88 -19.61
N PHE A 61 -30.73 -2.66 -19.37
CA PHE A 61 -30.77 -3.76 -18.41
C PHE A 61 -31.13 -3.25 -17.01
N LEU A 62 -32.10 -3.88 -16.37
CA LEU A 62 -32.48 -3.65 -14.98
C LEU A 62 -32.51 -5.00 -14.25
N ALA A 63 -31.72 -5.12 -13.21
CA ALA A 63 -31.80 -6.29 -12.34
C ALA A 63 -33.06 -6.24 -11.49
N SER A 64 -33.92 -7.24 -11.60
CA SER A 64 -35.11 -7.40 -10.75
C SER A 64 -34.82 -8.09 -9.43
N ARG A 65 -33.78 -8.94 -9.42
CA ARG A 65 -33.35 -9.72 -8.25
C ARG A 65 -31.87 -10.05 -8.36
N SER A 66 -31.20 -10.16 -7.19
CA SER A 66 -29.88 -10.78 -7.06
C SER A 66 -29.87 -11.77 -5.90
N GLU A 67 -29.07 -12.83 -6.01
CA GLU A 67 -28.84 -13.81 -4.95
C GLU A 67 -27.32 -14.02 -4.80
N ILE A 68 -26.81 -13.68 -3.62
CA ILE A 68 -25.42 -13.92 -3.25
C ILE A 68 -25.34 -15.29 -2.59
N ARG A 69 -24.35 -16.09 -2.97
CA ARG A 69 -24.04 -17.37 -2.31
C ARG A 69 -22.62 -17.32 -1.78
N ILE A 70 -22.40 -17.85 -0.59
CA ILE A 70 -21.13 -17.80 0.14
C ILE A 70 -20.84 -19.15 0.80
N GLY A 71 -19.56 -19.49 0.96
CA GLY A 71 -19.12 -20.69 1.66
C GLY A 71 -17.61 -20.66 1.94
N THR A 72 -17.15 -21.62 2.70
CA THR A 72 -15.70 -21.81 2.98
C THR A 72 -15.01 -22.72 1.93
N SER A 73 -15.77 -23.19 0.94
CA SER A 73 -15.28 -23.93 -0.22
C SER A 73 -16.00 -23.43 -1.47
N PRO A 74 -15.32 -23.30 -2.63
CA PRO A 74 -15.95 -22.87 -3.88
C PRO A 74 -17.03 -23.85 -4.38
N ASP A 75 -16.95 -25.13 -3.99
CA ASP A 75 -17.87 -26.19 -4.41
C ASP A 75 -19.12 -26.29 -3.52
N ASN A 76 -19.18 -25.54 -2.42
CA ASN A 76 -20.29 -25.60 -1.46
C ASN A 76 -20.71 -24.20 -0.99
N LEU A 77 -21.32 -23.44 -1.91
CA LEU A 77 -21.85 -22.10 -1.62
C LEU A 77 -23.31 -22.17 -1.24
N GLN A 78 -23.70 -21.52 -0.14
CA GLN A 78 -25.06 -21.40 0.37
C GLN A 78 -25.58 -19.97 0.22
N PRO A 79 -26.90 -19.75 0.08
CA PRO A 79 -27.45 -18.40 0.04
C PRO A 79 -27.01 -17.56 1.24
N TYR A 80 -26.46 -16.37 0.97
CA TYR A 80 -26.07 -15.42 2.00
C TYR A 80 -27.33 -14.75 2.59
N THR A 81 -27.44 -14.79 3.91
CA THR A 81 -28.54 -14.17 4.65
C THR A 81 -28.00 -13.31 5.78
N ASP A 82 -28.77 -12.31 6.21
CA ASP A 82 -28.41 -11.40 7.31
C ASP A 82 -28.12 -12.10 8.65
N ASN A 83 -28.60 -13.36 8.80
CA ASN A 83 -28.36 -14.18 9.98
C ASN A 83 -27.10 -15.04 9.91
N MET A 84 -26.37 -15.01 8.79
CA MET A 84 -25.13 -15.77 8.67
C MET A 84 -24.05 -15.16 9.55
N THR A 85 -23.44 -15.97 10.39
CA THR A 85 -22.29 -15.56 11.22
C THR A 85 -21.01 -15.95 10.50
N LEU A 86 -20.17 -14.97 10.22
CA LEU A 86 -18.83 -15.22 9.70
C LEU A 86 -17.86 -15.53 10.86
N GLU A 87 -16.97 -16.49 10.61
CA GLU A 87 -15.92 -16.86 11.57
C GLU A 87 -14.66 -16.01 11.35
N PRO A 88 -13.88 -15.68 12.38
CA PRO A 88 -12.62 -14.97 12.23
C PRO A 88 -11.57 -15.83 11.52
N HIS A 89 -10.58 -15.18 10.90
CA HIS A 89 -9.45 -15.84 10.23
C HIS A 89 -9.87 -16.90 9.20
N THR A 90 -10.94 -16.63 8.44
CA THR A 90 -11.55 -17.60 7.54
C THR A 90 -11.62 -17.05 6.14
N ARG A 91 -11.18 -17.85 5.15
CA ARG A 91 -11.38 -17.55 3.74
C ARG A 91 -12.77 -17.96 3.32
N TYR A 92 -13.47 -17.04 2.67
CA TYR A 92 -14.78 -17.23 2.08
C TYR A 92 -14.71 -17.11 0.57
N TYR A 93 -15.54 -17.90 -0.10
CA TYR A 93 -15.79 -17.89 -1.54
C TYR A 93 -17.22 -17.42 -1.76
N TRP A 94 -17.45 -16.61 -2.78
CA TRP A 94 -18.78 -16.13 -3.06
C TRP A 94 -18.99 -15.83 -4.54
N ASN A 95 -20.24 -15.95 -4.98
CA ASN A 95 -20.70 -15.53 -6.29
C ASN A 95 -22.07 -14.87 -6.20
N VAL A 96 -22.53 -14.29 -7.31
CA VAL A 96 -23.85 -13.67 -7.42
C VAL A 96 -24.54 -14.11 -8.69
N THR A 97 -25.80 -14.51 -8.56
CA THR A 97 -26.73 -14.76 -9.67
C THR A 97 -27.69 -13.58 -9.76
N VAL A 98 -27.96 -13.12 -10.97
CA VAL A 98 -28.82 -11.96 -11.24
C VAL A 98 -29.96 -12.34 -12.19
N TRP A 99 -31.13 -11.77 -11.97
CA TRP A 99 -32.30 -11.88 -12.83
C TRP A 99 -32.59 -10.53 -13.47
N ASP A 100 -33.00 -10.54 -14.72
CA ASP A 100 -33.42 -9.35 -15.48
C ASP A 100 -34.81 -8.85 -15.07
N GLN A 101 -35.27 -7.80 -15.75
CA GLN A 101 -36.59 -7.19 -15.53
C GLN A 101 -37.74 -8.11 -15.85
N ASP A 102 -37.56 -9.12 -16.67
CA ASP A 102 -38.58 -10.10 -17.07
C ASP A 102 -38.59 -11.31 -16.13
N GLY A 103 -37.65 -11.40 -15.21
CA GLY A 103 -37.50 -12.46 -14.23
C GLY A 103 -36.70 -13.66 -14.73
N ASP A 104 -36.03 -13.52 -15.87
CA ASP A 104 -35.18 -14.57 -16.43
C ASP A 104 -33.79 -14.50 -15.79
N ILE A 105 -33.16 -15.67 -15.55
CA ILE A 105 -31.79 -15.75 -15.05
C ILE A 105 -30.82 -15.27 -16.15
N CYS A 106 -30.01 -14.28 -15.82
CA CYS A 106 -28.92 -13.81 -16.72
C CYS A 106 -27.76 -14.80 -16.71
N GLU A 107 -26.84 -14.58 -15.83
CA GLU A 107 -25.73 -15.52 -15.55
C GLU A 107 -25.28 -15.39 -14.09
N THR A 108 -24.60 -16.43 -13.61
CA THR A 108 -23.90 -16.38 -12.34
C THR A 108 -22.48 -15.87 -12.59
N SER A 109 -22.00 -15.00 -11.72
CA SER A 109 -20.61 -14.50 -11.79
C SER A 109 -19.57 -15.61 -11.63
N GLU A 110 -18.33 -15.32 -11.96
CA GLU A 110 -17.19 -16.07 -11.44
C GLU A 110 -17.18 -16.02 -9.91
N THR A 111 -16.47 -16.97 -9.29
CA THR A 111 -16.32 -17.01 -7.83
C THR A 111 -15.20 -16.07 -7.40
N ALA A 112 -15.51 -15.14 -6.49
CA ALA A 112 -14.56 -14.27 -5.83
C ALA A 112 -14.29 -14.75 -4.40
N THR A 113 -13.24 -14.19 -3.78
CA THR A 113 -12.84 -14.54 -2.40
C THR A 113 -12.75 -13.31 -1.50
N PHE A 114 -12.82 -13.53 -0.20
CA PHE A 114 -12.35 -12.61 0.82
C PHE A 114 -11.93 -13.39 2.08
N GLU A 115 -11.11 -12.77 2.92
CA GLU A 115 -10.73 -13.35 4.20
C GLU A 115 -11.14 -12.42 5.35
N THR A 116 -11.72 -13.00 6.39
CA THR A 116 -11.94 -12.30 7.65
C THR A 116 -10.68 -12.29 8.50
N ALA A 117 -10.56 -11.27 9.37
CA ALA A 117 -9.50 -11.18 10.35
C ALA A 117 -10.06 -11.30 11.78
N LYS A 118 -9.76 -10.33 12.59
CA LYS A 118 -10.12 -10.23 14.01
C LYS A 118 -11.35 -9.35 14.17
N PHE A 119 -12.35 -9.82 14.90
CA PHE A 119 -13.61 -9.09 15.09
C PHE A 119 -13.66 -8.24 16.36
N LYS A 120 -12.70 -8.43 17.27
CA LYS A 120 -12.64 -7.72 18.55
C LYS A 120 -11.22 -7.67 19.10
N SER A 121 -10.95 -6.73 19.99
CA SER A 121 -9.62 -6.56 20.59
C SER A 121 -9.12 -7.80 21.34
N SER A 122 -10.03 -8.61 21.93
CA SER A 122 -9.65 -9.85 22.61
C SER A 122 -9.20 -10.99 21.69
N ASP A 123 -9.31 -10.81 20.36
CA ASP A 123 -8.81 -11.79 19.38
C ASP A 123 -7.31 -11.62 19.11
N TRP A 124 -6.70 -10.58 19.70
CA TRP A 124 -5.26 -10.35 19.67
C TRP A 124 -4.59 -11.01 20.87
N SER A 125 -3.54 -11.79 20.61
CA SER A 125 -2.70 -12.44 21.64
C SER A 125 -1.42 -11.66 21.92
N GLY A 126 -0.98 -10.83 20.97
CA GLY A 126 0.22 -10.01 21.08
C GLY A 126 0.08 -8.83 22.03
N LYS A 127 1.21 -8.28 22.42
CA LYS A 127 1.34 -7.07 23.23
C LYS A 127 1.90 -5.93 22.39
N TRP A 128 1.50 -4.70 22.68
CA TRP A 128 2.15 -3.53 22.11
C TRP A 128 3.57 -3.42 22.65
N ILE A 129 4.53 -3.25 21.74
CA ILE A 129 5.95 -3.10 22.08
C ILE A 129 6.52 -1.79 21.54
N THR A 130 7.53 -1.27 22.22
CA THR A 130 8.34 -0.10 21.88
C THR A 130 9.77 -0.29 22.37
N ASP A 131 10.67 0.65 22.09
CA ASP A 131 12.01 0.68 22.71
C ASP A 131 11.99 1.50 24.02
N SER A 132 13.14 1.66 24.67
CA SER A 132 13.29 2.35 25.96
C SER A 132 13.41 3.88 25.85
N HIS A 133 13.45 4.43 24.62
CA HIS A 133 13.62 5.86 24.41
C HIS A 133 12.30 6.62 24.52
N ASP A 134 12.42 7.92 24.76
CA ASP A 134 11.27 8.82 24.75
C ASP A 134 10.92 9.31 23.32
N LYS A 135 9.86 10.08 23.21
CA LYS A 135 9.35 10.60 21.93
C LYS A 135 10.26 11.63 21.26
N GLU A 136 11.23 12.21 21.97
CA GLU A 136 12.17 13.19 21.42
C GLU A 136 13.41 12.53 20.83
N PHE A 137 13.62 11.24 21.08
CA PHE A 137 14.74 10.51 20.53
C PHE A 137 14.57 10.29 19.02
N GLU A 138 15.51 10.77 18.21
CA GLU A 138 15.37 10.86 16.75
C GLU A 138 15.52 9.52 16.01
N PRO A 139 16.52 8.66 16.32
CA PRO A 139 16.72 7.42 15.58
C PRO A 139 15.49 6.50 15.62
N ALA A 140 15.16 5.91 14.47
CA ALA A 140 14.04 4.98 14.35
C ALA A 140 14.30 3.69 15.13
N PRO A 141 13.31 3.16 15.88
CA PRO A 141 13.45 1.87 16.53
C PRO A 141 13.33 0.74 15.51
N MET A 142 14.18 -0.26 15.65
CA MET A 142 14.17 -1.53 14.95
C MET A 142 13.77 -2.63 15.92
N PHE A 143 13.01 -3.61 15.44
CA PHE A 143 12.55 -4.75 16.24
C PHE A 143 12.80 -6.04 15.48
N ARG A 144 13.08 -7.12 16.23
CA ARG A 144 13.38 -8.41 15.64
C ARG A 144 12.99 -9.55 16.57
N LYS A 145 12.55 -10.67 15.96
CA LYS A 145 12.39 -11.97 16.62
C LYS A 145 12.82 -13.08 15.68
N ALA A 146 13.72 -13.94 16.12
CA ALA A 146 14.00 -15.21 15.49
C ALA A 146 13.07 -16.30 16.06
N PHE A 147 12.65 -17.24 15.21
CA PHE A 147 11.78 -18.34 15.59
C PHE A 147 12.00 -19.57 14.70
N THR A 148 11.51 -20.74 15.13
CA THR A 148 11.65 -21.99 14.38
C THR A 148 10.28 -22.59 14.13
N LEU A 149 10.00 -22.98 12.88
CA LEU A 149 8.78 -23.67 12.48
C LEU A 149 9.08 -25.15 12.24
N GLY A 150 8.33 -26.03 12.91
CA GLY A 150 8.57 -27.47 12.88
C GLY A 150 7.82 -28.26 11.81
N LYS A 151 6.93 -27.57 11.02
CA LYS A 151 6.00 -28.22 10.10
C LYS A 151 5.92 -27.47 8.76
N GLU A 152 5.41 -28.17 7.76
CA GLU A 152 5.07 -27.56 6.46
C GLU A 152 3.89 -26.58 6.58
N ILE A 153 4.08 -25.39 6.01
CA ILE A 153 3.14 -24.28 6.10
C ILE A 153 2.16 -24.37 4.93
N GLU A 154 0.87 -24.41 5.23
CA GLU A 154 -0.19 -24.30 4.23
C GLU A 154 -0.51 -22.83 3.94
N GLU A 155 -0.63 -22.02 5.01
CA GLU A 155 -1.02 -20.62 4.91
C GLU A 155 -0.44 -19.81 6.08
N ALA A 156 0.00 -18.60 5.78
CA ALA A 156 0.46 -17.66 6.79
C ALA A 156 -0.02 -16.24 6.53
N ARG A 157 -0.56 -15.58 7.56
CA ARG A 157 -0.98 -14.18 7.55
C ARG A 157 -0.28 -13.43 8.66
N VAL A 158 0.28 -12.26 8.32
CA VAL A 158 0.78 -11.33 9.34
C VAL A 158 -0.17 -10.13 9.44
N TYR A 159 -0.54 -9.82 10.67
CA TYR A 159 -1.35 -8.66 11.06
C TYR A 159 -0.45 -7.67 11.77
N VAL A 160 -0.33 -6.45 11.24
CA VAL A 160 0.57 -5.41 11.77
C VAL A 160 -0.19 -4.14 12.02
N ALA A 161 -0.19 -3.69 13.27
CA ALA A 161 -0.66 -2.37 13.68
C ALA A 161 0.54 -1.56 14.18
N ALA A 162 0.63 -0.31 13.74
CA ALA A 162 1.65 0.61 14.21
C ALA A 162 1.06 1.98 14.55
N ALA A 163 1.53 2.56 15.66
CA ALA A 163 1.41 3.99 15.90
C ALA A 163 2.70 4.64 15.38
N GLY A 164 2.62 5.16 14.19
CA GLY A 164 3.71 5.52 13.29
C GLY A 164 3.57 4.76 11.97
N TYR A 165 4.64 4.65 11.21
CA TYR A 165 4.73 3.82 10.00
C TYR A 165 5.62 2.60 10.26
N TYR A 166 5.56 1.57 9.40
CA TYR A 166 6.44 0.42 9.48
C TYR A 166 6.99 0.00 8.12
N ASP A 167 8.21 -0.49 8.12
CA ASP A 167 8.74 -1.41 7.12
C ASP A 167 8.91 -2.79 7.77
N LEU A 168 8.18 -3.78 7.30
CA LEU A 168 8.18 -5.16 7.82
C LEU A 168 9.01 -6.06 6.92
N PHE A 169 9.77 -6.97 7.53
CA PHE A 169 10.61 -7.95 6.84
C PHE A 169 10.37 -9.35 7.40
N ILE A 170 10.42 -10.34 6.52
CA ILE A 170 10.50 -11.76 6.87
C ILE A 170 11.65 -12.38 6.10
N ASN A 171 12.59 -13.00 6.80
CA ASN A 171 13.76 -13.66 6.22
C ASN A 171 14.55 -12.75 5.25
N GLY A 172 14.74 -11.49 5.60
CA GLY A 172 15.46 -10.50 4.81
C GLY A 172 14.66 -9.86 3.67
N LYS A 173 13.42 -10.29 3.41
CA LYS A 173 12.57 -9.76 2.36
C LYS A 173 11.51 -8.83 2.91
N ARG A 174 11.35 -7.64 2.30
CA ARG A 174 10.29 -6.69 2.64
C ARG A 174 8.91 -7.32 2.36
N VAL A 175 7.98 -7.11 3.30
CA VAL A 175 6.61 -7.62 3.21
C VAL A 175 5.71 -6.58 2.54
N GLY A 176 4.99 -7.01 1.50
CA GLY A 176 4.03 -6.18 0.78
C GLY A 176 4.67 -5.13 -0.13
N GLU A 177 3.82 -4.38 -0.80
CA GLU A 177 4.19 -3.34 -1.79
C GLU A 177 3.79 -1.93 -1.35
N ASN A 178 3.11 -1.82 -0.22
CA ASN A 178 2.64 -0.54 0.29
C ASN A 178 3.79 0.23 0.97
N TYR A 179 3.62 1.55 1.01
CA TYR A 179 4.45 2.50 1.72
C TYR A 179 3.59 3.27 2.72
N LEU A 180 4.19 3.81 3.75
CA LEU A 180 3.54 4.67 4.74
C LEU A 180 2.31 4.02 5.39
N ASP A 181 2.34 2.68 5.58
CA ASP A 181 1.33 1.93 6.30
C ASP A 181 1.60 1.96 7.83
N PRO A 182 0.55 1.88 8.64
CA PRO A 182 -0.86 2.00 8.29
C PRO A 182 -1.27 3.44 8.04
N GLY A 183 -2.42 3.62 7.35
CA GLY A 183 -2.97 4.93 7.04
C GLY A 183 -3.22 5.80 8.30
N TYR A 184 -3.18 7.11 8.12
CA TYR A 184 -3.40 8.08 9.19
C TYR A 184 -4.79 7.95 9.84
N THR A 185 -4.81 8.04 11.17
CA THR A 185 -6.03 8.15 11.97
C THR A 185 -5.80 9.12 13.14
N HIS A 186 -6.84 9.40 13.89
CA HIS A 186 -6.71 10.07 15.19
C HIS A 186 -6.20 9.04 16.21
N PHE A 187 -4.88 8.99 16.42
CA PHE A 187 -4.16 7.89 17.06
C PHE A 187 -4.54 7.60 18.53
N ASP A 188 -5.23 8.49 19.23
CA ASP A 188 -5.80 8.20 20.56
C ASP A 188 -7.24 7.69 20.50
N LYS A 189 -7.83 7.55 19.29
CA LYS A 189 -9.17 7.03 19.05
C LYS A 189 -9.16 5.68 18.38
N ARG A 190 -8.34 5.55 17.33
CA ARG A 190 -8.29 4.35 16.49
C ARG A 190 -6.89 4.18 15.88
N ILE A 191 -6.41 2.94 15.87
CA ILE A 191 -5.25 2.51 15.08
C ILE A 191 -5.73 1.54 14.01
N LEU A 192 -5.17 1.65 12.81
CA LEU A 192 -5.39 0.67 11.76
C LEU A 192 -4.35 -0.45 11.85
N TYR A 193 -4.76 -1.65 11.44
CA TYR A 193 -3.84 -2.74 11.15
C TYR A 193 -3.95 -3.17 9.68
N VAL A 194 -2.84 -3.63 9.14
CA VAL A 194 -2.75 -4.17 7.78
C VAL A 194 -2.49 -5.67 7.85
N THR A 195 -3.10 -6.41 6.93
CA THR A 195 -2.92 -7.86 6.80
C THR A 195 -2.14 -8.16 5.53
N HIS A 196 -1.11 -9.01 5.64
CA HIS A 196 -0.36 -9.48 4.48
C HIS A 196 -0.35 -11.01 4.41
N ASP A 197 -0.42 -11.55 3.19
CA ASP A 197 -0.08 -12.94 2.91
C ASP A 197 1.44 -13.08 2.87
N VAL A 198 1.98 -13.89 3.76
CA VAL A 198 3.41 -14.12 3.90
C VAL A 198 3.80 -15.59 3.75
N THR A 199 2.89 -16.41 3.27
CA THR A 199 3.07 -17.86 3.12
C THR A 199 4.36 -18.19 2.38
N SER A 200 4.63 -17.53 1.26
CA SER A 200 5.82 -17.78 0.42
C SER A 200 7.13 -17.24 0.99
N LEU A 201 7.09 -16.47 2.08
CA LEU A 201 8.27 -15.89 2.72
C LEU A 201 8.81 -16.76 3.87
N LEU A 202 8.04 -17.74 4.30
CA LEU A 202 8.35 -18.62 5.42
C LEU A 202 8.77 -20.01 4.94
N LYS A 203 9.50 -20.72 5.81
CA LYS A 203 9.98 -22.09 5.55
C LYS A 203 9.97 -22.92 6.84
N PRO A 204 9.90 -24.24 6.78
CA PRO A 204 10.27 -25.10 7.91
C PRO A 204 11.71 -24.82 8.35
N GLY A 205 11.96 -24.89 9.65
CA GLY A 205 13.24 -24.52 10.25
C GLY A 205 13.29 -23.09 10.74
N GLY A 206 14.47 -22.49 10.73
CA GLY A 206 14.72 -21.14 11.23
C GLY A 206 14.09 -20.05 10.34
N ASN A 207 13.53 -19.03 10.98
CA ASN A 207 12.95 -17.84 10.36
C ASN A 207 13.22 -16.61 11.24
N ALA A 208 13.08 -15.44 10.67
CA ALA A 208 13.11 -14.17 11.39
C ALA A 208 12.02 -13.23 10.86
N ILE A 209 11.38 -12.53 11.79
CA ILE A 209 10.50 -11.38 11.53
C ILE A 209 11.17 -10.14 12.11
N ALA A 210 11.19 -9.05 11.34
CA ALA A 210 11.85 -7.83 11.74
C ALA A 210 11.13 -6.60 11.19
N THR A 211 11.27 -5.45 11.85
CA THR A 211 10.64 -4.20 11.41
C THR A 211 11.45 -2.98 11.81
N VAL A 212 11.33 -1.92 11.02
CA VAL A 212 11.73 -0.55 11.39
C VAL A 212 10.46 0.28 11.53
N LEU A 213 10.33 1.10 12.57
CA LEU A 213 9.20 2.00 12.73
C LEU A 213 9.59 3.44 12.43
N GLY A 214 8.85 4.06 11.52
CA GLY A 214 8.90 5.51 11.27
C GLY A 214 7.96 6.28 12.19
N ASN A 215 8.27 7.54 12.42
CA ASN A 215 7.48 8.45 13.25
C ASN A 215 6.07 8.72 12.70
N GLY A 216 5.95 8.86 11.37
CA GLY A 216 4.71 9.19 10.69
C GLY A 216 4.01 10.42 11.30
N TRP A 217 2.69 10.41 11.29
CA TRP A 217 1.85 11.42 11.96
C TRP A 217 1.69 11.20 13.46
N HIS A 218 2.16 10.06 13.99
CA HIS A 218 2.07 9.75 15.41
C HIS A 218 3.11 10.50 16.23
N ASN A 219 4.35 10.62 15.75
CA ASN A 219 5.43 11.30 16.45
C ASN A 219 6.09 12.39 15.59
N VAL A 220 5.34 13.40 15.21
CA VAL A 220 5.89 14.52 14.45
C VAL A 220 6.87 15.31 15.33
N GLN A 221 8.15 15.30 14.96
CA GLN A 221 9.24 15.92 15.72
C GLN A 221 9.61 17.31 15.21
N SER A 222 8.93 17.80 14.17
CA SER A 222 9.10 19.16 13.63
C SER A 222 7.82 19.96 13.77
N LYS A 223 7.94 21.28 13.85
CA LYS A 223 6.79 22.16 13.89
C LYS A 223 6.22 22.31 12.50
N ALA A 224 5.00 21.83 12.30
CA ALA A 224 4.26 21.92 11.05
C ALA A 224 2.96 22.72 11.21
N VAL A 225 2.34 23.08 10.09
CA VAL A 225 1.13 23.90 10.02
C VAL A 225 0.01 23.43 10.95
N TRP A 226 -0.13 22.12 11.13
CA TRP A 226 -1.23 21.52 11.91
C TRP A 226 -0.87 21.26 13.39
N ASN A 227 0.30 21.70 13.85
CA ASN A 227 0.77 21.56 15.24
C ASN A 227 0.73 20.10 15.77
N PHE A 228 0.98 19.12 14.94
CA PHE A 228 1.00 17.70 15.36
C PHE A 228 2.13 17.39 16.35
N GLU A 229 3.15 18.22 16.42
CA GLU A 229 4.20 18.14 17.44
C GLU A 229 3.68 18.34 18.89
N THR A 230 2.47 18.93 19.02
CA THR A 230 1.77 19.10 20.31
C THR A 230 0.58 18.16 20.47
N ALA A 231 0.35 17.23 19.55
CA ALA A 231 -0.77 16.31 19.59
C ALA A 231 -0.77 15.46 20.87
N ARG A 232 -1.94 15.23 21.45
CA ARG A 232 -2.07 14.46 22.71
C ARG A 232 -1.59 13.02 22.58
N TRP A 233 -1.73 12.43 21.39
CA TRP A 233 -1.31 11.06 21.11
C TRP A 233 0.20 10.94 20.86
N ARG A 234 0.92 12.06 20.67
CA ARG A 234 2.35 12.03 20.33
C ARG A 234 3.15 11.27 21.36
N ASN A 235 3.81 10.21 20.90
CA ASN A 235 4.63 9.35 21.71
C ASN A 235 5.67 8.63 20.85
N ARG A 236 6.60 7.88 21.46
CA ARG A 236 7.53 7.00 20.76
C ARG A 236 6.76 6.00 19.90
N PRO A 237 7.19 5.73 18.64
CA PRO A 237 6.56 4.72 17.80
C PRO A 237 6.46 3.37 18.49
N ARG A 238 5.34 2.67 18.28
CA ARG A 238 5.06 1.36 18.85
C ARG A 238 4.26 0.50 17.90
N MET A 239 4.37 -0.80 18.06
CA MET A 239 3.65 -1.74 17.20
C MET A 239 3.02 -2.90 17.98
N LEU A 240 2.05 -3.52 17.33
CA LEU A 240 1.47 -4.81 17.65
C LEU A 240 1.50 -5.66 16.38
N CYS A 241 2.14 -6.83 16.43
CA CYS A 241 2.28 -7.71 15.28
C CYS A 241 1.94 -9.14 15.66
N GLU A 242 1.18 -9.82 14.81
CA GLU A 242 0.89 -11.25 14.93
C GLU A 242 1.06 -11.95 13.59
N LEU A 243 1.91 -12.96 13.56
CA LEU A 243 2.04 -13.93 12.47
C LEU A 243 1.23 -15.16 12.83
N ARG A 244 0.15 -15.40 12.11
CA ARG A 244 -0.72 -16.57 12.25
C ARG A 244 -0.40 -17.56 11.15
N LEU A 245 -0.14 -18.80 11.54
CA LEU A 245 0.19 -19.91 10.64
C LEU A 245 -0.89 -20.98 10.71
N ARG A 246 -1.16 -21.58 9.57
CA ARG A 246 -1.89 -22.84 9.43
C ARG A 246 -0.96 -23.84 8.72
N TYR A 247 -0.80 -24.99 9.32
CA TYR A 247 0.03 -26.08 8.80
C TYR A 247 -0.79 -27.04 7.97
N THR A 248 -0.10 -27.82 7.11
CA THR A 248 -0.74 -28.83 6.25
C THR A 248 -1.46 -29.94 7.01
N ASP A 249 -1.17 -30.14 8.30
CA ASP A 249 -1.89 -31.05 9.19
C ASP A 249 -3.14 -30.42 9.84
N GLY A 250 -3.48 -29.18 9.46
CA GLY A 250 -4.64 -28.43 9.96
C GLY A 250 -4.40 -27.73 11.31
N THR A 251 -3.26 -27.94 11.96
CA THR A 251 -2.94 -27.22 13.22
C THR A 251 -2.56 -25.76 12.95
N THR A 252 -2.73 -24.90 13.95
CA THR A 252 -2.41 -23.48 13.86
C THR A 252 -1.41 -23.06 14.94
N GLU A 253 -0.60 -22.06 14.62
CA GLU A 253 0.34 -21.42 15.54
C GLU A 253 0.28 -19.90 15.38
N VAL A 254 0.56 -19.15 16.46
CA VAL A 254 0.65 -17.70 16.44
C VAL A 254 1.97 -17.26 17.04
N ILE A 255 2.74 -16.47 16.29
CA ILE A 255 3.94 -15.79 16.75
C ILE A 255 3.58 -14.30 16.85
N ALA A 256 3.61 -13.77 18.07
CA ALA A 256 3.16 -12.42 18.35
C ALA A 256 4.25 -11.56 19.00
N THR A 257 4.03 -10.25 19.02
CA THR A 257 4.86 -9.32 19.78
C THR A 257 4.66 -9.54 21.28
N ASP A 258 5.77 -9.74 21.96
CA ASP A 258 5.88 -9.97 23.41
C ASP A 258 7.28 -9.56 23.91
N GLU A 259 7.58 -9.87 25.17
CA GLU A 259 8.85 -9.58 25.83
C GLU A 259 10.06 -10.34 25.24
N SER A 260 9.85 -11.31 24.38
CA SER A 260 10.93 -12.08 23.74
C SER A 260 11.47 -11.43 22.46
N TRP A 261 10.93 -10.30 22.08
CA TRP A 261 11.47 -9.50 20.98
C TRP A 261 12.65 -8.66 21.46
N HIS A 262 13.56 -8.38 20.53
CA HIS A 262 14.68 -7.47 20.76
C HIS A 262 14.53 -6.19 19.95
N THR A 263 15.16 -5.12 20.41
CA THR A 263 15.13 -3.79 19.77
C THR A 263 16.54 -3.19 19.70
N ALA A 264 16.77 -2.41 18.67
CA ALA A 264 17.97 -1.60 18.48
C ALA A 264 17.63 -0.33 17.69
N THR A 265 18.59 0.56 17.55
CA THR A 265 18.56 1.61 16.53
C THR A 265 19.50 1.24 15.38
N GLY A 266 19.28 1.84 14.20
CA GLY A 266 20.03 1.50 13.00
C GLY A 266 20.26 2.71 12.10
N PRO A 267 20.27 2.48 10.79
CA PRO A 267 20.66 3.50 9.81
C PRO A 267 19.72 4.71 9.72
N TYR A 268 18.44 4.58 10.10
CA TYR A 268 17.51 5.72 10.14
C TYR A 268 17.76 6.57 11.38
N THR A 269 18.67 7.55 11.28
CA THR A 269 19.03 8.45 12.37
C THR A 269 18.03 9.56 12.64
N TYR A 270 17.15 9.81 11.66
CA TYR A 270 16.01 10.73 11.75
C TYR A 270 15.00 10.37 10.67
N ASN A 271 13.71 10.56 10.95
CA ASN A 271 12.66 10.48 9.94
C ASN A 271 11.48 11.38 10.31
N ASN A 272 10.94 12.05 9.31
CA ASN A 272 9.77 12.91 9.46
C ASN A 272 9.07 13.06 8.12
N ILE A 273 7.75 12.97 8.13
CA ILE A 273 6.93 12.95 6.91
C ILE A 273 7.17 14.16 6.00
N TYR A 274 7.44 15.34 6.56
CA TYR A 274 7.68 16.56 5.79
C TYR A 274 9.16 16.93 5.65
N SER A 275 9.95 16.71 6.70
CA SER A 275 11.37 17.09 6.66
C SER A 275 12.19 16.16 5.79
N GLY A 276 11.85 14.86 5.81
CA GLY A 276 12.57 13.82 5.09
C GLY A 276 13.22 12.79 6.02
N ASP A 277 13.95 11.85 5.43
CA ASP A 277 14.70 10.80 6.12
C ASP A 277 16.19 11.13 6.15
N LYS A 278 16.86 10.82 7.27
CA LYS A 278 18.33 10.79 7.37
C LYS A 278 18.77 9.35 7.58
N TYR A 279 19.42 8.80 6.57
CA TYR A 279 19.88 7.41 6.55
C TYR A 279 21.42 7.37 6.51
N ASP A 280 22.02 6.71 7.48
CA ASP A 280 23.46 6.50 7.56
C ASP A 280 23.78 5.02 7.30
N ALA A 281 24.19 4.70 6.08
CA ALA A 281 24.51 3.33 5.69
C ALA A 281 25.74 2.74 6.42
N THR A 282 26.56 3.57 7.07
CA THR A 282 27.67 3.08 7.90
C THR A 282 27.19 2.38 9.17
N LEU A 283 25.93 2.61 9.58
CA LEU A 283 25.27 1.99 10.74
C LEU A 283 24.49 0.72 10.40
N GLU A 284 24.52 0.28 9.14
CA GLU A 284 23.83 -0.94 8.75
C GLU A 284 24.49 -2.18 9.35
N GLU A 285 23.70 -3.01 10.00
CA GLU A 285 24.05 -4.34 10.42
C GLU A 285 23.57 -5.36 9.36
N ASN A 286 24.50 -5.93 8.60
CA ASN A 286 24.16 -6.83 7.50
C ASN A 286 23.39 -8.06 8.01
N GLY A 287 22.23 -8.34 7.40
CA GLY A 287 21.41 -9.51 7.74
C GLY A 287 20.58 -9.35 9.02
N TRP A 288 20.49 -8.17 9.62
CA TRP A 288 19.73 -7.93 10.85
C TRP A 288 18.25 -8.38 10.75
N ASN A 289 17.68 -8.38 9.58
CA ASN A 289 16.30 -8.76 9.30
C ASN A 289 16.14 -10.20 8.74
N ALA A 290 17.22 -11.00 8.79
CA ALA A 290 17.26 -12.36 8.27
C ALA A 290 17.52 -13.40 9.38
N GLU A 291 17.30 -14.68 9.04
CA GLU A 291 17.66 -15.81 9.89
C GLU A 291 19.17 -15.83 10.17
N GLY A 292 19.55 -16.27 11.36
CA GLY A 292 20.96 -16.49 11.73
C GLY A 292 21.72 -15.24 12.19
N PHE A 293 21.09 -14.06 12.19
CA PHE A 293 21.68 -12.87 12.77
C PHE A 293 21.75 -12.99 14.30
N ASP A 294 22.89 -12.64 14.89
CA ASP A 294 23.10 -12.60 16.34
C ASP A 294 22.62 -11.27 16.93
N ASP A 295 21.43 -11.29 17.50
CA ASP A 295 20.80 -10.16 18.17
C ASP A 295 21.04 -10.13 19.70
N SER A 296 21.98 -10.91 20.21
CA SER A 296 22.29 -10.98 21.65
C SER A 296 22.76 -9.65 22.28
N LYS A 297 23.18 -8.69 21.44
CA LYS A 297 23.57 -7.34 21.83
C LYS A 297 22.46 -6.31 21.74
N TRP A 298 21.33 -6.70 21.17
CA TRP A 298 20.16 -5.83 21.10
C TRP A 298 19.46 -5.76 22.46
N ASP A 299 18.82 -4.65 22.74
CA ASP A 299 18.10 -4.46 24.00
C ASP A 299 16.78 -5.25 23.99
N PRO A 300 16.25 -5.65 25.16
CA PRO A 300 14.89 -6.15 25.27
C PRO A 300 13.88 -5.04 24.93
N VAL A 301 12.78 -5.43 24.30
CA VAL A 301 11.67 -4.50 24.05
C VAL A 301 10.97 -4.11 25.35
N GLN A 302 10.28 -2.96 25.32
CA GLN A 302 9.35 -2.58 26.36
C GLN A 302 7.91 -2.90 25.93
N VAL A 303 7.20 -3.68 26.73
CA VAL A 303 5.74 -3.82 26.60
C VAL A 303 5.08 -2.54 27.06
N THR A 304 4.12 -2.05 26.29
CA THR A 304 3.45 -0.78 26.53
C THR A 304 1.93 -0.91 26.34
N GLU A 305 1.19 0.10 26.76
CA GLU A 305 -0.24 0.14 26.55
C GLU A 305 -0.59 0.44 25.08
N ALA A 306 -1.78 0.00 24.67
CA ALA A 306 -2.33 0.34 23.37
C ALA A 306 -2.50 1.86 23.24
N PRO A 307 -2.10 2.47 22.10
CA PRO A 307 -2.24 3.92 21.92
C PRO A 307 -3.69 4.36 21.77
N ALA A 308 -4.59 3.46 21.40
CA ALA A 308 -6.02 3.71 21.22
C ALA A 308 -6.88 2.53 21.67
N PRO A 309 -8.15 2.78 22.05
CA PRO A 309 -9.09 1.72 22.45
C PRO A 309 -9.60 0.89 21.26
N LEU A 310 -9.57 1.44 20.04
CA LEU A 310 -10.07 0.77 18.84
C LEU A 310 -8.92 0.41 17.91
N LEU A 311 -8.85 -0.87 17.57
CA LEU A 311 -7.98 -1.43 16.53
C LEU A 311 -8.87 -1.94 15.41
N ALA A 312 -8.69 -1.44 14.18
CA ALA A 312 -9.53 -1.73 13.03
C ALA A 312 -8.71 -2.09 11.79
N ALA A 313 -9.26 -2.94 10.92
CA ALA A 313 -8.63 -3.27 9.66
C ALA A 313 -8.56 -2.05 8.73
N GLN A 314 -7.44 -1.90 8.03
CA GLN A 314 -7.32 -0.93 6.95
C GLN A 314 -8.10 -1.43 5.73
N GLN A 315 -9.22 -0.78 5.43
CA GLN A 315 -10.11 -1.12 4.33
C GLN A 315 -9.95 -0.19 3.12
N MET A 316 -8.91 0.62 3.09
CA MET A 316 -8.54 1.47 1.95
C MET A 316 -7.36 0.85 1.22
N PRO A 317 -7.23 1.05 -0.10
CA PRO A 317 -6.02 0.67 -0.81
C PRO A 317 -4.79 1.35 -0.20
N GLY A 318 -3.67 0.62 -0.13
CA GLY A 318 -2.41 1.18 0.37
C GLY A 318 -1.78 2.20 -0.58
N ILE A 319 -0.89 3.02 -0.05
CA ILE A 319 -0.05 3.91 -0.85
C ILE A 319 1.01 3.06 -1.56
N ARG A 320 1.16 3.25 -2.88
CA ARG A 320 2.13 2.51 -3.70
C ARG A 320 2.88 3.42 -4.65
N ILE A 321 4.06 2.99 -5.06
CA ILE A 321 4.74 3.55 -6.24
C ILE A 321 3.94 3.10 -7.46
N THR A 322 3.30 4.04 -8.15
CA THR A 322 2.45 3.78 -9.30
C THR A 322 3.12 4.11 -10.62
N GLU A 323 4.18 4.93 -10.60
CA GLU A 323 4.92 5.35 -11.78
C GLU A 323 6.37 5.67 -11.41
N GLU A 324 7.33 5.20 -12.21
CA GLU A 324 8.74 5.60 -12.15
C GLU A 324 9.03 6.64 -13.23
N LEU A 325 9.51 7.79 -12.83
CA LEU A 325 9.77 8.93 -13.71
C LEU A 325 11.28 9.16 -13.88
N GLN A 326 11.72 9.29 -15.11
CA GLN A 326 13.09 9.67 -15.41
C GLN A 326 13.21 11.19 -15.52
N PRO A 327 14.29 11.81 -15.02
CA PRO A 327 14.52 13.22 -15.21
C PRO A 327 14.64 13.58 -16.72
N VAL A 328 13.99 14.66 -17.14
CA VAL A 328 14.12 15.17 -18.51
C VAL A 328 15.44 15.90 -18.70
N SER A 329 15.98 16.48 -17.63
CA SER A 329 17.29 17.16 -17.66
C SER A 329 18.04 17.01 -16.35
N MET A 330 19.36 17.14 -16.41
CA MET A 330 20.27 17.29 -15.29
C MET A 330 21.25 18.43 -15.57
N LYS A 331 21.40 19.34 -14.62
CA LYS A 331 22.38 20.40 -14.65
C LYS A 331 23.46 20.15 -13.61
N LYS A 332 24.71 20.04 -14.03
CA LYS A 332 25.86 19.92 -13.16
C LYS A 332 26.43 21.32 -12.87
N PHE A 333 26.53 21.72 -11.62
CA PHE A 333 27.17 22.95 -11.18
C PHE A 333 28.62 22.73 -10.74
N SER A 334 28.88 21.57 -10.13
CA SER A 334 30.21 21.13 -9.73
C SER A 334 30.22 19.60 -9.55
N ASP A 335 31.36 19.02 -9.18
CA ASP A 335 31.41 17.57 -8.82
C ASP A 335 30.71 17.25 -7.50
N LYS A 336 30.12 18.25 -6.83
CA LYS A 336 29.39 18.12 -5.57
C LYS A 336 27.97 18.64 -5.64
N LEU A 337 27.51 19.17 -6.80
CA LEU A 337 26.25 19.86 -6.87
C LEU A 337 25.59 19.65 -8.24
N TYR A 338 24.42 19.04 -8.21
CA TYR A 338 23.60 18.70 -9.37
C TYR A 338 22.14 19.07 -9.14
N VAL A 339 21.42 19.45 -10.20
CA VAL A 339 19.98 19.66 -10.18
C VAL A 339 19.35 18.82 -11.27
N PHE A 340 18.40 17.98 -10.86
CA PHE A 340 17.59 17.14 -11.73
C PHE A 340 16.20 17.76 -11.91
N SER A 341 15.63 17.68 -13.11
CA SER A 341 14.31 18.21 -13.41
C SER A 341 13.47 17.16 -14.09
N PHE A 342 12.19 17.02 -13.66
CA PHE A 342 11.20 16.13 -14.22
C PHE A 342 10.24 16.89 -15.13
N GLU A 343 9.51 16.18 -16.00
CA GLU A 343 8.55 16.78 -16.93
C GLU A 343 7.38 17.47 -16.22
N LYS A 344 6.96 16.92 -15.08
CA LYS A 344 5.79 17.36 -14.30
C LYS A 344 6.12 17.49 -12.82
N ASN A 345 5.33 18.27 -12.10
CA ASN A 345 5.25 18.22 -10.64
C ASN A 345 4.47 16.98 -10.20
N PHE A 346 4.94 16.29 -9.19
CA PHE A 346 4.29 15.10 -8.63
C PHE A 346 4.64 14.92 -7.16
N ALA A 347 3.86 14.07 -6.50
CA ALA A 347 4.08 13.72 -5.10
C ALA A 347 4.66 12.30 -4.96
N GLY A 348 5.61 12.12 -4.05
CA GLY A 348 6.28 10.85 -3.84
C GLY A 348 7.70 10.97 -3.32
N LEU A 349 8.60 10.13 -3.84
CA LEU A 349 9.99 10.02 -3.40
C LEU A 349 10.96 10.11 -4.58
N SER A 350 12.24 10.16 -4.27
CA SER A 350 13.31 9.95 -5.24
C SER A 350 14.20 8.77 -4.83
N ARG A 351 14.61 7.97 -5.81
CA ARG A 351 15.61 6.89 -5.65
C ARG A 351 16.91 7.32 -6.28
N LEU A 352 17.95 7.44 -5.45
CA LEU A 352 19.29 7.81 -5.87
C LEU A 352 20.16 6.56 -5.99
N LYS A 353 20.94 6.49 -7.06
CA LYS A 353 22.04 5.56 -7.26
C LYS A 353 23.35 6.36 -7.28
N VAL A 354 24.28 6.03 -6.40
CA VAL A 354 25.51 6.80 -6.27
C VAL A 354 26.67 5.92 -5.80
N LYS A 355 27.87 6.23 -6.29
CA LYS A 355 29.13 5.63 -5.81
C LYS A 355 30.00 6.73 -5.24
N GLY A 356 30.59 6.49 -4.05
CA GLY A 356 31.44 7.47 -3.39
C GLY A 356 32.29 6.86 -2.28
N ALA A 357 33.10 7.70 -1.65
CA ALA A 357 33.94 7.30 -0.53
C ALA A 357 33.08 7.05 0.75
N PRO A 358 33.53 6.18 1.67
CA PRO A 358 32.88 5.98 2.96
C PRO A 358 32.63 7.30 3.70
N GLY A 359 31.42 7.44 4.29
CA GLY A 359 31.03 8.63 5.03
C GLY A 359 30.72 9.86 4.16
N THR A 360 30.71 9.71 2.81
CA THR A 360 30.23 10.79 1.93
C THR A 360 28.75 11.02 2.19
N ARG A 361 28.41 12.25 2.57
CA ARG A 361 27.03 12.66 2.84
C ARG A 361 26.42 13.27 1.59
N ILE A 362 25.29 12.73 1.15
CA ILE A 362 24.48 13.23 0.04
C ILE A 362 23.20 13.84 0.61
N THR A 363 22.87 15.05 0.20
CA THR A 363 21.64 15.74 0.56
C THR A 363 20.78 15.89 -0.69
N LEU A 364 19.53 15.43 -0.63
CA LEU A 364 18.54 15.56 -1.68
C LEU A 364 17.48 16.56 -1.23
N LYS A 365 17.42 17.73 -1.85
CA LYS A 365 16.39 18.75 -1.60
C LYS A 365 15.36 18.71 -2.72
N HIS A 366 14.10 18.64 -2.35
CA HIS A 366 12.99 18.53 -3.29
C HIS A 366 12.21 19.85 -3.35
N GLY A 367 11.79 20.27 -4.53
CA GLY A 367 11.02 21.50 -4.70
C GLY A 367 10.41 21.65 -6.08
N GLU A 368 9.60 22.69 -6.24
CA GLU A 368 8.76 22.89 -7.42
C GLU A 368 9.33 23.91 -8.39
N LEU A 369 10.18 24.80 -7.94
CA LEU A 369 10.69 25.92 -8.70
C LEU A 369 12.22 25.96 -8.74
N LEU A 370 12.75 26.61 -9.78
CA LEU A 370 14.17 26.93 -9.90
C LEU A 370 14.40 28.44 -9.85
N LYS A 371 15.51 28.84 -9.24
CA LYS A 371 16.05 30.21 -9.30
C LYS A 371 16.56 30.52 -10.71
N THR A 372 16.83 31.79 -10.99
CA THR A 372 17.33 32.23 -12.29
C THR A 372 18.67 31.63 -12.69
N ASP A 373 19.50 31.23 -11.70
CA ASP A 373 20.75 30.50 -11.95
C ASP A 373 20.56 29.00 -12.18
N GLY A 374 19.35 28.49 -11.96
CA GLY A 374 18.97 27.08 -12.10
C GLY A 374 19.18 26.23 -10.85
N ARG A 375 19.49 26.84 -9.69
CA ARG A 375 19.46 26.20 -8.38
C ARG A 375 18.01 26.04 -7.90
N LEU A 376 17.79 25.11 -6.96
CA LEU A 376 16.46 24.89 -6.40
C LEU A 376 15.97 26.12 -5.61
N GLU A 377 14.69 26.44 -5.78
CA GLU A 377 13.96 27.44 -5.00
C GLU A 377 12.90 26.73 -4.15
N GLN A 378 12.99 26.91 -2.84
CA GLN A 378 12.01 26.35 -1.88
C GLN A 378 11.20 27.43 -1.16
N GLY A 379 11.49 28.71 -1.38
CA GLY A 379 10.82 29.82 -0.68
C GLY A 379 9.31 29.93 -0.92
N ASN A 380 8.79 29.23 -1.94
CA ASN A 380 7.34 29.13 -2.19
C ASN A 380 6.63 28.11 -1.29
N ILE A 381 7.36 27.15 -0.71
CA ILE A 381 6.83 26.06 0.09
C ILE A 381 7.30 26.08 1.55
N ASP A 382 8.47 26.65 1.86
CA ASP A 382 9.04 26.67 3.21
C ASP A 382 8.30 27.61 4.17
N VAL A 383 7.50 28.55 3.65
CA VAL A 383 6.69 29.47 4.44
C VAL A 383 5.68 28.77 5.36
N TYR A 384 5.31 27.54 5.03
CA TYR A 384 4.41 26.70 5.81
C TYR A 384 5.14 25.81 6.81
N TYR A 385 6.45 25.70 6.70
CA TYR A 385 7.29 24.90 7.55
C TYR A 385 8.01 25.77 8.58
N HIS A 386 7.82 25.44 9.85
CA HIS A 386 8.46 26.15 10.94
C HIS A 386 9.42 25.17 11.64
N PRO A 387 10.72 25.19 11.32
CA PRO A 387 11.68 24.27 11.91
C PRO A 387 11.72 24.43 13.44
N VAL A 388 11.77 23.33 14.15
CA VAL A 388 11.91 23.32 15.62
C VAL A 388 13.35 23.60 16.00
N LYS A 389 14.29 23.14 15.17
CA LYS A 389 15.74 23.28 15.38
C LYS A 389 16.36 24.11 14.27
N PRO A 390 17.38 24.93 14.58
CA PRO A 390 18.15 25.63 13.56
C PRO A 390 18.73 24.64 12.53
N GLY A 391 18.57 24.94 11.25
CA GLY A 391 19.10 24.11 10.15
C GLY A 391 18.23 22.93 9.73
N GLU A 392 17.04 22.74 10.31
CA GLU A 392 16.02 21.87 9.72
C GLU A 392 15.54 22.45 8.40
N VAL A 393 15.44 21.62 7.39
CA VAL A 393 14.97 22.00 6.05
C VAL A 393 13.75 21.14 5.69
N PHE A 394 12.87 21.73 4.94
CA PHE A 394 11.66 21.08 4.44
C PHE A 394 11.98 20.28 3.18
N GLN A 395 11.38 19.08 3.04
CA GLN A 395 11.54 18.19 1.89
C GLN A 395 13.01 17.89 1.55
N MET A 396 13.75 17.39 2.54
CA MET A 396 15.17 17.11 2.39
C MET A 396 15.55 15.76 2.99
N ASP A 397 16.02 14.86 2.13
CA ASP A 397 16.60 13.59 2.57
C ASP A 397 18.12 13.67 2.65
N VAL A 398 18.69 12.86 3.52
CA VAL A 398 20.15 12.76 3.70
C VAL A 398 20.56 11.30 3.67
N PHE A 399 21.51 10.99 2.82
CA PHE A 399 22.12 9.67 2.71
C PHE A 399 23.62 9.75 2.98
N THR A 400 24.12 8.99 3.97
CA THR A 400 25.55 8.82 4.22
C THR A 400 25.98 7.47 3.67
N LEU A 401 26.91 7.48 2.71
CA LEU A 401 27.38 6.28 2.03
C LEU A 401 28.20 5.38 2.96
N LYS A 402 27.97 4.08 2.86
CA LYS A 402 28.83 3.05 3.46
C LYS A 402 30.19 2.99 2.79
N GLY A 403 30.23 3.30 1.50
CA GLY A 403 31.46 3.33 0.72
C GLY A 403 31.95 1.93 0.37
N THR A 404 31.05 1.08 -0.11
CA THR A 404 31.32 -0.33 -0.45
C THR A 404 32.26 -0.51 -1.64
N GLY A 405 32.52 0.56 -2.38
CA GLY A 405 33.24 0.50 -3.66
C GLY A 405 32.35 0.18 -4.86
N GLU A 406 31.09 -0.15 -4.63
CA GLU A 406 30.07 -0.36 -5.63
C GLU A 406 29.04 0.78 -5.61
N GLU A 407 28.06 0.74 -6.51
CA GLU A 407 26.93 1.67 -6.53
C GLU A 407 25.99 1.35 -5.35
N GLU A 408 25.72 2.36 -4.55
CA GLU A 408 24.78 2.29 -3.43
C GLU A 408 23.43 2.91 -3.85
N ILE A 409 22.34 2.34 -3.39
CA ILE A 409 21.00 2.78 -3.71
C ILE A 409 20.33 3.30 -2.43
N PHE A 410 19.85 4.53 -2.49
CA PHE A 410 19.06 5.12 -1.42
C PHE A 410 17.65 5.49 -1.90
N MET A 411 16.67 5.16 -1.10
CA MET A 411 15.27 5.57 -1.22
C MET A 411 14.72 5.78 0.18
N PRO A 412 14.14 6.95 0.50
CA PRO A 412 13.47 7.17 1.78
C PRO A 412 12.32 6.19 1.99
N SER A 413 11.99 5.83 3.24
CA SER A 413 10.86 4.95 3.58
C SER A 413 9.72 5.68 4.28
N PHE A 414 10.02 6.74 5.05
CA PHE A 414 9.07 7.35 5.99
C PHE A 414 8.76 8.81 5.68
N ALA A 415 9.26 9.33 4.57
CA ALA A 415 9.03 10.67 4.07
C ALA A 415 8.09 10.67 2.86
N TYR A 416 7.64 11.88 2.49
CA TYR A 416 6.79 12.10 1.33
C TYR A 416 6.95 13.55 0.85
N HIS A 417 7.25 13.75 -0.44
CA HIS A 417 7.60 15.04 -1.01
C HIS A 417 6.74 15.40 -2.21
N GLY A 418 6.49 16.70 -2.41
CA GLY A 418 5.91 17.26 -3.63
C GLY A 418 6.97 18.04 -4.40
N PHE A 419 7.28 17.65 -5.65
CA PHE A 419 8.40 18.25 -6.37
C PHE A 419 8.34 18.07 -7.89
N GLN A 420 9.06 18.95 -8.57
CA GLN A 420 9.44 18.84 -9.98
C GLN A 420 10.96 18.79 -10.14
N HIS A 421 11.68 19.29 -9.15
CA HIS A 421 13.14 19.38 -9.19
C HIS A 421 13.77 18.80 -7.93
N VAL A 422 14.94 18.17 -8.09
CA VAL A 422 15.74 17.67 -6.96
C VAL A 422 17.14 18.24 -7.08
N GLU A 423 17.57 18.98 -6.05
CA GLU A 423 18.93 19.42 -5.91
C GLU A 423 19.71 18.42 -5.06
N VAL A 424 20.75 17.84 -5.62
CA VAL A 424 21.63 16.86 -4.98
C VAL A 424 22.96 17.53 -4.64
N GLU A 425 23.27 17.62 -3.34
CA GLU A 425 24.51 18.18 -2.83
C GLU A 425 25.32 17.10 -2.12
N SER A 426 26.62 17.01 -2.42
CA SER A 426 27.51 16.01 -1.83
C SER A 426 28.62 16.65 -1.03
N SER A 427 29.00 16.08 0.12
CA SER A 427 30.13 16.52 0.93
C SER A 427 31.49 16.27 0.26
N ALA A 428 31.61 15.28 -0.60
CA ALA A 428 32.80 14.93 -1.40
C ALA A 428 32.42 14.82 -2.89
N PRO A 429 33.37 14.91 -3.82
CA PRO A 429 33.07 14.72 -5.25
C PRO A 429 32.43 13.38 -5.55
N VAL A 430 31.34 13.40 -6.33
CA VAL A 430 30.64 12.23 -6.88
C VAL A 430 30.37 12.42 -8.36
N VAL A 431 30.19 11.33 -9.09
CA VAL A 431 29.79 11.39 -10.49
C VAL A 431 28.35 10.93 -10.60
N LEU A 432 27.47 11.85 -10.98
CA LEU A 432 26.07 11.55 -11.25
C LEU A 432 25.76 11.76 -12.73
N THR A 433 24.92 10.90 -13.26
CA THR A 433 24.31 11.02 -14.59
C THR A 433 22.81 11.23 -14.44
N LYS A 434 22.13 11.47 -15.55
CA LYS A 434 20.67 11.63 -15.53
C LYS A 434 19.96 10.38 -14.97
N GLU A 435 20.51 9.20 -15.22
CA GLU A 435 20.01 7.90 -14.77
C GLU A 435 20.30 7.62 -13.28
N SER A 436 21.12 8.44 -12.63
CA SER A 436 21.42 8.29 -11.20
C SER A 436 20.25 8.62 -10.29
N LEU A 437 19.23 9.34 -10.79
CA LEU A 437 18.05 9.68 -10.01
C LEU A 437 16.78 9.20 -10.74
N THR A 438 15.86 8.59 -9.98
CA THR A 438 14.53 8.21 -10.47
C THR A 438 13.49 8.83 -9.55
N GLY A 439 12.50 9.53 -10.10
CA GLY A 439 11.32 9.99 -9.37
C GLY A 439 10.33 8.84 -9.22
N LEU A 440 9.74 8.71 -8.04
CA LEU A 440 8.81 7.65 -7.67
C LEU A 440 7.46 8.29 -7.32
N PHE A 441 6.51 8.27 -8.25
CA PHE A 441 5.19 8.82 -8.02
C PHE A 441 4.41 7.86 -7.11
N MET A 442 3.99 8.36 -5.97
CA MET A 442 3.29 7.59 -4.94
C MET A 442 1.93 8.21 -4.63
N HIS A 443 0.92 7.37 -4.49
CA HIS A 443 -0.41 7.74 -3.99
C HIS A 443 -1.18 6.50 -3.57
N THR A 444 -2.32 6.67 -2.89
CA THR A 444 -3.27 5.57 -2.63
C THR A 444 -3.63 4.89 -3.95
N ALA A 445 -3.39 3.59 -4.05
CA ALA A 445 -3.48 2.82 -5.30
C ALA A 445 -4.93 2.50 -5.67
N VAL A 446 -5.72 3.54 -5.95
CA VAL A 446 -7.08 3.39 -6.48
C VAL A 446 -7.05 3.08 -7.97
N GLU A 447 -7.94 2.19 -8.41
CA GLU A 447 -8.08 1.85 -9.83
C GLU A 447 -8.82 2.97 -10.58
N PRO A 448 -8.32 3.41 -11.76
CA PRO A 448 -9.08 4.29 -12.64
C PRO A 448 -10.33 3.57 -13.17
N VAL A 449 -11.50 4.17 -12.97
CA VAL A 449 -12.79 3.59 -13.40
C VAL A 449 -13.41 4.32 -14.59
N GLY A 450 -12.75 5.35 -15.13
CA GLY A 450 -13.24 6.11 -16.27
C GLY A 450 -12.16 6.88 -16.99
N SER A 451 -12.51 7.36 -18.19
CA SER A 451 -11.66 8.18 -19.02
C SER A 451 -12.49 9.27 -19.72
N PHE A 452 -11.84 10.34 -20.11
CA PHE A 452 -12.45 11.41 -20.90
C PHE A 452 -11.55 11.75 -22.09
N SER A 453 -12.16 11.90 -23.25
CA SER A 453 -11.53 12.38 -24.47
C SER A 453 -12.56 13.09 -25.36
N CYS A 454 -12.20 14.22 -25.93
CA CYS A 454 -13.01 14.96 -26.87
C CYS A 454 -12.17 15.63 -27.95
N SER A 455 -12.82 16.27 -28.95
CA SER A 455 -12.14 16.94 -30.06
C SER A 455 -11.42 18.24 -29.67
N ASP A 456 -11.72 18.81 -28.48
CA ASP A 456 -11.05 20.03 -27.99
C ASP A 456 -9.77 19.66 -27.22
N PRO A 457 -8.57 20.03 -27.74
CA PRO A 457 -7.32 19.74 -27.07
C PRO A 457 -7.15 20.40 -25.71
N LEU A 458 -7.81 21.57 -25.47
CA LEU A 458 -7.71 22.26 -24.20
C LEU A 458 -8.46 21.51 -23.11
N LEU A 459 -9.65 21.00 -23.38
CA LEU A 459 -10.43 20.20 -22.43
C LEU A 459 -9.69 18.90 -22.07
N ASN A 460 -9.04 18.24 -23.05
CA ASN A 460 -8.22 17.06 -22.79
C ASN A 460 -7.02 17.38 -21.89
N LYS A 461 -6.37 18.54 -22.07
CA LYS A 461 -5.29 19.00 -21.18
C LYS A 461 -5.77 19.31 -19.78
N ILE A 462 -6.93 19.96 -19.64
CA ILE A 462 -7.53 20.24 -18.33
C ILE A 462 -7.85 18.94 -17.60
N TRP A 463 -8.46 17.97 -18.28
CA TRP A 463 -8.72 16.64 -17.71
C TRP A 463 -7.43 15.99 -17.18
N LYS A 464 -6.40 15.94 -18.02
CA LYS A 464 -5.09 15.34 -17.64
C LYS A 464 -4.49 16.05 -16.43
N ALA A 465 -4.45 17.38 -16.42
CA ALA A 465 -3.89 18.16 -15.31
C ALA A 465 -4.68 17.93 -14.00
N THR A 466 -6.02 17.85 -14.10
CA THR A 466 -6.89 17.57 -12.94
C THR A 466 -6.60 16.17 -12.37
N MET A 467 -6.44 15.16 -13.22
CA MET A 467 -6.13 13.79 -12.78
C MET A 467 -4.75 13.69 -12.13
N GLU A 468 -3.74 14.39 -12.66
CA GLU A 468 -2.40 14.42 -12.06
C GLU A 468 -2.42 15.14 -10.69
N ALA A 469 -3.12 16.26 -10.57
CA ALA A 469 -3.31 16.97 -9.31
C ALA A 469 -4.07 16.10 -8.29
N TYR A 470 -5.13 15.42 -8.72
CA TYR A 470 -5.90 14.50 -7.86
C TYR A 470 -5.02 13.38 -7.31
N ARG A 471 -4.27 12.69 -8.19
CA ARG A 471 -3.35 11.60 -7.78
C ARG A 471 -2.28 12.10 -6.81
N SER A 472 -1.73 13.29 -7.03
CA SER A 472 -0.72 13.90 -6.14
C SER A 472 -1.24 14.29 -4.76
N ASN A 473 -2.56 14.32 -4.55
CA ASN A 473 -3.20 14.67 -3.28
C ASN A 473 -3.97 13.47 -2.65
N LEU A 474 -3.84 12.28 -3.22
CA LEU A 474 -4.58 11.11 -2.77
C LEU A 474 -3.71 10.26 -1.82
N HIS A 475 -3.84 10.51 -0.51
CA HIS A 475 -3.12 9.83 0.57
C HIS A 475 -4.04 9.48 1.73
#